data_683219309a470e17556ae0db53c5ecf4
#
_entry.id   683219309a470e17556ae0db53c5ecf4
#
_cell.length_a   1.000
_cell.length_b   1.000
_cell.length_c   1.000
_cell.angle_alpha   90.00
_cell.angle_beta   90.00
_cell.angle_gamma   90.00
#
_symmetry.space_group_name_H-M   'P 1'
#
loop_
_entity.id
_entity.type
_entity.pdbx_description
1 polymer ?
#
loop_
_entity_poly.entity_id
_entity_poly.type
_entity_poly.pdbx_seq_one_letter_code
_entity_poly.pdbx_strand_id
1 'polypeptide(L)'
;MKVHWLGHSCFKLEESTGTSIITDPYHPYVGFSMPEVSCDAVTLSHNHEDHNFIEGIKGNPVIINKQGLFEVKGVHIRSLLTDHDKEGGRLRGQNLVFQYRLDGVEVCHLGDIGEECNAMLAEALVPTNVLLIPVGGNYTINAEEAKEYVDKLMPDVVIPMHFKTEDCSLDIDGLDDFLGRLVNEIMVERL
;
A
#
# COMPACT_ATOMS: atom_id res chain seq x y z
N MET A 1 8.41 -7.54 13.70
CA MET A 1 7.31 -7.09 12.83
C MET A 1 6.81 -8.24 11.97
N LYS A 2 5.51 -8.28 11.67
CA LYS A 2 4.91 -9.20 10.69
C LYS A 2 4.08 -8.39 9.71
N VAL A 3 4.07 -8.82 8.44
CA VAL A 3 3.25 -8.28 7.36
C VAL A 3 2.37 -9.41 6.85
N HIS A 4 1.05 -9.23 6.91
CA HIS A 4 0.08 -10.20 6.41
C HIS A 4 -0.70 -9.55 5.27
N TRP A 5 -0.66 -10.14 4.08
CA TRP A 5 -1.51 -9.71 2.99
C TRP A 5 -2.93 -10.26 3.16
N LEU A 6 -3.91 -9.39 3.16
CA LEU A 6 -5.32 -9.75 3.34
C LEU A 6 -6.11 -9.74 2.01
N GLY A 7 -5.44 -9.43 0.91
CA GLY A 7 -6.00 -9.27 -0.42
C GLY A 7 -5.91 -7.83 -0.93
N HIS A 8 -5.90 -7.65 -2.24
CA HIS A 8 -5.85 -6.36 -2.93
C HIS A 8 -4.70 -5.47 -2.40
N SER A 9 -4.99 -4.28 -1.88
CA SER A 9 -4.02 -3.38 -1.22
C SER A 9 -4.08 -3.44 0.31
N CYS A 10 -4.81 -4.43 0.85
CA CYS A 10 -5.03 -4.54 2.29
C CYS A 10 -3.97 -5.42 2.96
N PHE A 11 -3.30 -4.85 3.95
CA PHE A 11 -2.33 -5.54 4.77
C PHE A 11 -2.63 -5.35 6.26
N LYS A 12 -2.31 -6.36 7.06
CA LYS A 12 -2.16 -6.21 8.50
C LYS A 12 -0.67 -6.13 8.83
N LEU A 13 -0.26 -4.99 9.37
CA LEU A 13 1.08 -4.75 9.90
C LEU A 13 1.02 -4.96 11.42
N GLU A 14 1.85 -5.86 11.96
CA GLU A 14 1.85 -6.20 13.38
C GLU A 14 3.25 -6.03 13.97
N GLU A 15 3.36 -5.17 14.97
CA GLU A 15 4.59 -4.95 15.74
C GLU A 15 4.78 -6.07 16.78
N SER A 16 6.02 -6.27 17.25
CA SER A 16 6.35 -7.28 18.26
C SER A 16 5.62 -7.08 19.60
N THR A 17 5.20 -5.86 19.91
CA THR A 17 4.38 -5.52 21.09
C THR A 17 2.92 -5.98 20.97
N GLY A 18 2.49 -6.41 19.77
CA GLY A 18 1.12 -6.75 19.46
C GLY A 18 0.28 -5.61 18.88
N THR A 19 0.81 -4.39 18.81
CA THR A 19 0.13 -3.28 18.12
C THR A 19 -0.02 -3.61 16.65
N SER A 20 -1.22 -3.42 16.10
CA SER A 20 -1.52 -3.77 14.71
C SER A 20 -2.27 -2.69 13.97
N ILE A 21 -1.94 -2.54 12.69
CA ILE A 21 -2.53 -1.57 11.76
C ILE A 21 -3.04 -2.33 10.54
N ILE A 22 -4.22 -1.97 10.05
CA ILE A 22 -4.75 -2.46 8.77
C ILE A 22 -4.71 -1.31 7.77
N THR A 23 -4.20 -1.59 6.58
CA THR A 23 -4.17 -0.67 5.45
C THR A 23 -5.33 -0.97 4.51
N ASP A 24 -5.97 0.05 3.98
CA ASP A 24 -6.92 0.01 2.85
C ASP A 24 -7.85 -1.22 2.83
N PRO A 25 -8.73 -1.41 3.83
CA PRO A 25 -9.70 -2.50 3.80
C PRO A 25 -10.67 -2.32 2.64
N TYR A 26 -10.99 -3.41 1.94
CA TYR A 26 -11.72 -3.41 0.67
C TYR A 26 -13.12 -4.03 0.80
N HIS A 27 -14.05 -3.53 0.00
CA HIS A 27 -15.39 -4.11 -0.14
C HIS A 27 -15.31 -5.43 -0.96
N PRO A 28 -16.10 -6.46 -0.62
CA PRO A 28 -16.06 -7.78 -1.28
C PRO A 28 -16.28 -7.77 -2.80
N TYR A 29 -16.81 -6.69 -3.39
CA TYR A 29 -16.95 -6.61 -4.85
C TYR A 29 -15.61 -6.71 -5.61
N VAL A 30 -14.49 -6.43 -4.94
CA VAL A 30 -13.14 -6.59 -5.50
C VAL A 30 -12.84 -8.05 -5.85
N GLY A 31 -13.62 -8.99 -5.30
CA GLY A 31 -13.51 -10.43 -5.55
C GLY A 31 -12.93 -11.23 -4.38
N PHE A 32 -12.17 -10.58 -3.51
CA PHE A 32 -11.67 -11.20 -2.27
C PHE A 32 -12.71 -11.14 -1.16
N SER A 33 -12.67 -12.14 -0.27
CA SER A 33 -13.44 -12.11 0.97
C SER A 33 -12.61 -11.44 2.06
N MET A 34 -13.03 -10.27 2.51
CA MET A 34 -12.36 -9.59 3.63
C MET A 34 -12.47 -10.47 4.90
N PRO A 35 -11.36 -10.89 5.50
CA PRO A 35 -11.42 -11.70 6.72
C PRO A 35 -11.94 -10.89 7.91
N GLU A 36 -12.54 -11.56 8.88
CA GLU A 36 -12.89 -10.91 10.16
C GLU A 36 -11.64 -10.60 10.96
N VAL A 37 -11.24 -9.33 10.98
CA VAL A 37 -10.02 -8.87 11.65
C VAL A 37 -10.31 -7.69 12.58
N SER A 38 -9.44 -7.54 13.58
CA SER A 38 -9.39 -6.37 14.46
C SER A 38 -7.99 -5.78 14.46
N CYS A 39 -7.88 -4.50 14.75
CA CYS A 39 -6.61 -3.76 14.82
C CYS A 39 -6.73 -2.55 15.75
N ASP A 40 -5.61 -1.88 15.99
CA ASP A 40 -5.54 -0.65 16.77
C ASP A 40 -5.79 0.59 15.91
N ALA A 41 -5.37 0.55 14.64
CA ALA A 41 -5.64 1.60 13.67
C ALA A 41 -5.94 1.04 12.27
N VAL A 42 -6.67 1.83 11.49
CA VAL A 42 -6.89 1.64 10.05
C VAL A 42 -6.38 2.89 9.33
N THR A 43 -5.59 2.70 8.30
CA THR A 43 -5.19 3.78 7.39
C THR A 43 -5.91 3.64 6.06
N LEU A 44 -6.39 4.76 5.52
CA LEU A 44 -7.11 4.81 4.25
C LEU A 44 -6.36 5.74 3.31
N SER A 45 -5.86 5.20 2.21
CA SER A 45 -5.13 5.98 1.20
C SER A 45 -6.04 6.97 0.47
N HIS A 46 -7.28 6.58 0.21
CA HIS A 46 -8.29 7.40 -0.44
C HIS A 46 -9.69 6.84 -0.19
N ASN A 47 -10.72 7.42 -0.84
CA ASN A 47 -12.11 7.13 -0.50
C ASN A 47 -12.85 6.29 -1.55
N HIS A 48 -12.15 5.45 -2.33
CA HIS A 48 -12.81 4.45 -3.17
C HIS A 48 -13.19 3.21 -2.35
N GLU A 49 -14.28 2.53 -2.72
CA GLU A 49 -14.86 1.40 -1.97
C GLU A 49 -13.92 0.19 -1.86
N ASP A 50 -12.97 0.07 -2.76
CA ASP A 50 -11.91 -0.93 -2.74
C ASP A 50 -10.75 -0.61 -1.77
N HIS A 51 -10.83 0.53 -1.03
CA HIS A 51 -9.81 0.94 -0.05
C HIS A 51 -10.37 1.46 1.27
N ASN A 52 -11.69 1.60 1.43
CA ASN A 52 -12.29 2.28 2.59
C ASN A 52 -13.37 1.48 3.33
N PHE A 53 -13.42 0.18 3.17
CA PHE A 53 -14.44 -0.69 3.79
C PHE A 53 -14.19 -0.92 5.29
N ILE A 54 -14.39 0.15 6.08
CA ILE A 54 -14.16 0.14 7.55
C ILE A 54 -15.14 -0.81 8.25
N GLU A 55 -16.34 -1.00 7.71
CA GLU A 55 -17.37 -1.88 8.25
C GLU A 55 -16.92 -3.35 8.33
N GLY A 56 -15.92 -3.73 7.54
CA GLY A 56 -15.28 -5.05 7.60
C GLY A 56 -14.35 -5.24 8.80
N ILE A 57 -14.01 -4.17 9.52
CA ILE A 57 -13.06 -4.20 10.63
C ILE A 57 -13.80 -4.26 11.97
N LYS A 58 -13.46 -5.24 12.81
CA LYS A 58 -14.03 -5.37 14.15
C LYS A 58 -13.39 -4.43 15.17
N GLY A 59 -14.19 -3.99 16.15
CA GLY A 59 -13.74 -3.13 17.23
C GLY A 59 -13.91 -1.65 16.92
N ASN A 60 -13.11 -0.80 17.55
CA ASN A 60 -13.11 0.65 17.38
C ASN A 60 -11.69 1.15 17.12
N PRO A 61 -11.11 0.83 15.95
CA PRO A 61 -9.76 1.29 15.62
C PRO A 61 -9.71 2.81 15.41
N VAL A 62 -8.53 3.39 15.58
CA VAL A 62 -8.27 4.77 15.16
C VAL A 62 -8.26 4.82 13.63
N ILE A 63 -9.08 5.67 13.02
CA ILE A 63 -9.10 5.84 11.56
C ILE A 63 -8.21 7.01 11.17
N ILE A 64 -7.24 6.76 10.27
CA ILE A 64 -6.31 7.75 9.75
C ILE A 64 -6.51 7.83 8.22
N ASN A 65 -7.12 8.93 7.78
CA ASN A 65 -7.50 9.20 6.37
C ASN A 65 -7.15 10.63 5.94
N LYS A 66 -6.11 11.20 6.51
CA LYS A 66 -5.64 12.56 6.21
C LYS A 66 -4.13 12.66 6.31
N GLN A 67 -3.56 13.66 5.65
CA GLN A 67 -2.14 13.98 5.74
C GLN A 67 -1.75 14.38 7.17
N GLY A 68 -0.59 13.91 7.63
CA GLY A 68 -0.05 14.29 8.94
C GLY A 68 0.95 13.30 9.51
N LEU A 69 1.24 13.52 10.80
CA LEU A 69 2.04 12.65 11.66
C LEU A 69 1.16 12.14 12.78
N PHE A 70 1.15 10.85 12.99
CA PHE A 70 0.32 10.18 13.98
C PHE A 70 1.15 9.20 14.79
N GLU A 71 0.66 8.87 15.98
CA GLU A 71 1.20 7.81 16.80
C GLU A 71 0.06 6.96 17.35
N VAL A 72 0.15 5.65 17.18
CA VAL A 72 -0.81 4.69 17.72
C VAL A 72 -0.06 3.64 18.51
N LYS A 73 -0.19 3.66 19.83
CA LYS A 73 0.46 2.71 20.76
C LYS A 73 1.96 2.50 20.50
N GLY A 74 2.69 3.57 20.21
CA GLY A 74 4.13 3.55 19.95
C GLY A 74 4.51 3.38 18.47
N VAL A 75 3.59 3.01 17.61
CA VAL A 75 3.83 2.98 16.16
C VAL A 75 3.69 4.39 15.59
N HIS A 76 4.76 4.91 15.00
CA HIS A 76 4.74 6.19 14.30
C HIS A 76 4.25 6.01 12.88
N ILE A 77 3.31 6.85 12.46
CA ILE A 77 2.69 6.83 11.14
C ILE A 77 2.80 8.22 10.54
N ARG A 78 3.35 8.30 9.34
CA ARG A 78 3.38 9.52 8.53
C ARG A 78 2.56 9.30 7.27
N SER A 79 1.78 10.30 6.87
CA SER A 79 1.09 10.27 5.59
C SER A 79 1.44 11.50 4.75
N LEU A 80 1.62 11.27 3.44
CA LEU A 80 1.91 12.29 2.44
C LEU A 80 0.80 12.29 1.40
N LEU A 81 0.40 13.48 0.99
CA LEU A 81 -0.58 13.65 -0.09
C LEU A 81 0.13 13.48 -1.43
N THR A 82 -0.44 12.64 -2.29
CA THR A 82 -0.02 12.34 -3.65
C THR A 82 -1.23 12.32 -4.57
N ASP A 83 -1.02 12.15 -5.87
CA ASP A 83 -2.10 12.10 -6.84
C ASP A 83 -2.42 10.64 -7.25
N HIS A 84 -3.71 10.35 -7.39
CA HIS A 84 -4.22 9.05 -7.86
C HIS A 84 -4.24 8.92 -9.39
N ASP A 85 -3.67 9.88 -10.08
CA ASP A 85 -3.57 9.90 -11.55
C ASP A 85 -2.42 10.78 -12.02
N LYS A 86 -2.10 10.73 -13.31
CA LYS A 86 -1.05 11.52 -13.96
C LYS A 86 -1.45 12.95 -14.29
N GLU A 87 -2.68 13.33 -13.94
CA GLU A 87 -3.28 14.63 -14.25
C GLU A 87 -3.41 15.52 -13.01
N GLY A 88 -2.58 15.27 -11.97
CA GLY A 88 -2.62 16.03 -10.72
C GLY A 88 -3.87 15.77 -9.89
N GLY A 89 -4.37 14.54 -9.86
CA GLY A 89 -5.57 14.14 -9.13
C GLY A 89 -6.88 14.58 -9.79
N ARG A 90 -6.83 15.09 -11.02
CA ARG A 90 -8.02 15.63 -11.72
C ARG A 90 -9.02 14.55 -12.13
N LEU A 91 -8.57 13.33 -12.41
CA LEU A 91 -9.41 12.23 -12.89
C LEU A 91 -9.92 11.33 -11.76
N ARG A 92 -9.06 10.99 -10.79
CA ARG A 92 -9.35 10.04 -9.71
C ARG A 92 -9.20 10.60 -8.31
N GLY A 93 -8.79 11.87 -8.19
CA GLY A 93 -8.59 12.53 -6.91
C GLY A 93 -7.18 12.32 -6.35
N GLN A 94 -7.10 12.50 -5.05
CA GLN A 94 -5.84 12.41 -4.31
C GLN A 94 -5.71 11.05 -3.64
N ASN A 95 -4.47 10.69 -3.37
CA ASN A 95 -4.04 9.49 -2.66
C ASN A 95 -3.17 9.88 -1.47
N LEU A 96 -3.15 9.08 -0.43
CA LEU A 96 -2.23 9.20 0.69
C LEU A 96 -1.22 8.03 0.63
N VAL A 97 0.03 8.37 0.55
CA VAL A 97 1.12 7.42 0.83
C VAL A 97 1.35 7.39 2.33
N PHE A 98 1.42 6.20 2.91
CA PHE A 98 1.67 6.01 4.33
C PHE A 98 3.05 5.40 4.58
N GLN A 99 3.76 5.95 5.55
CA GLN A 99 4.98 5.37 6.11
C GLN A 99 4.74 5.00 7.58
N TYR A 100 5.14 3.79 7.94
CA TYR A 100 4.99 3.24 9.29
C TYR A 100 6.34 2.83 9.83
N ARG A 101 6.62 3.17 11.07
CA ARG A 101 7.80 2.69 11.78
C ARG A 101 7.40 1.65 12.82
N LEU A 102 7.69 0.37 12.51
CA LEU A 102 7.39 -0.79 13.35
C LEU A 102 8.67 -1.57 13.64
N ASP A 103 8.97 -1.82 14.91
CA ASP A 103 10.19 -2.54 15.33
C ASP A 103 11.49 -1.98 14.71
N GLY A 104 11.53 -0.68 14.44
CA GLY A 104 12.67 -0.01 13.79
C GLY A 104 12.75 -0.18 12.27
N VAL A 105 11.75 -0.81 11.64
CA VAL A 105 11.64 -1.00 10.19
C VAL A 105 10.68 0.05 9.61
N GLU A 106 11.08 0.72 8.53
CA GLU A 106 10.25 1.68 7.80
C GLU A 106 9.50 0.97 6.68
N VAL A 107 8.18 0.87 6.83
CA VAL A 107 7.26 0.30 5.83
C VAL A 107 6.57 1.43 5.09
N CYS A 108 6.61 1.43 3.77
CA CYS A 108 5.93 2.41 2.93
C CYS A 108 4.81 1.74 2.13
N HIS A 109 3.58 2.20 2.29
CA HIS A 109 2.41 1.78 1.52
C HIS A 109 2.03 2.90 0.56
N LEU A 110 2.14 2.66 -0.75
CA LEU A 110 1.92 3.70 -1.76
C LEU A 110 0.44 3.98 -2.05
N GLY A 111 -0.49 3.17 -1.50
CA GLY A 111 -1.91 3.29 -1.86
C GLY A 111 -2.10 3.09 -3.37
N ASP A 112 -3.02 3.84 -3.94
CA ASP A 112 -3.28 3.85 -5.38
C ASP A 112 -2.56 5.02 -6.07
N ILE A 113 -1.25 5.12 -5.83
CA ILE A 113 -0.46 6.17 -6.44
C ILE A 113 -0.54 6.10 -7.97
N GLY A 114 -0.78 7.26 -8.60
CA GLY A 114 -0.88 7.39 -10.06
C GLY A 114 0.17 8.33 -10.66
N GLU A 115 0.91 9.08 -9.84
CA GLU A 115 1.93 10.01 -10.30
C GLU A 115 3.32 9.37 -10.43
N GLU A 116 4.19 10.01 -11.19
CA GLU A 116 5.58 9.57 -11.37
C GLU A 116 6.41 9.80 -10.10
N CYS A 117 7.35 8.89 -9.82
CA CYS A 117 8.32 9.03 -8.76
C CYS A 117 9.35 10.11 -9.12
N ASN A 118 9.03 11.39 -8.90
CA ASN A 118 9.98 12.48 -9.07
C ASN A 118 11.00 12.54 -7.91
N ALA A 119 12.07 13.29 -8.08
CA ALA A 119 13.17 13.36 -7.10
C ALA A 119 12.69 13.85 -5.71
N MET A 120 11.75 14.80 -5.67
CA MET A 120 11.24 15.35 -4.42
C MET A 120 10.39 14.31 -3.66
N LEU A 121 9.56 13.55 -4.37
CA LEU A 121 8.77 12.47 -3.78
C LEU A 121 9.68 11.34 -3.30
N ALA A 122 10.66 10.93 -4.11
CA ALA A 122 11.64 9.93 -3.71
C ALA A 122 12.39 10.34 -2.43
N GLU A 123 12.89 11.58 -2.35
CA GLU A 123 13.54 12.10 -1.15
C GLU A 123 12.61 12.12 0.06
N ALA A 124 11.33 12.41 -0.13
CA ALA A 124 10.34 12.43 0.95
C ALA A 124 9.99 11.03 1.47
N LEU A 125 10.17 9.98 0.66
CA LEU A 125 9.81 8.59 1.00
C LEU A 125 10.98 7.76 1.54
N VAL A 126 12.23 8.24 1.48
CA VAL A 126 13.35 7.53 2.09
C VAL A 126 13.52 7.93 3.57
N PRO A 127 13.97 7.02 4.46
CA PRO A 127 14.23 5.62 4.17
C PRO A 127 12.96 4.79 4.00
N THR A 128 13.00 3.77 3.15
CA THR A 128 11.96 2.75 3.01
C THR A 128 12.65 1.38 3.02
N ASN A 129 12.39 0.57 4.04
CA ASN A 129 12.91 -0.81 4.10
C ASN A 129 11.96 -1.79 3.39
N VAL A 130 10.66 -1.65 3.62
CA VAL A 130 9.63 -2.48 2.99
C VAL A 130 8.71 -1.59 2.17
N LEU A 131 8.58 -1.87 0.89
CA LEU A 131 7.73 -1.12 -0.05
C LEU A 131 6.53 -1.96 -0.46
N LEU A 132 5.33 -1.50 -0.14
CA LEU A 132 4.05 -2.04 -0.60
C LEU A 132 3.59 -1.19 -1.79
N ILE A 133 3.63 -1.77 -3.01
CA ILE A 133 3.55 -1.01 -4.26
C ILE A 133 2.48 -1.57 -5.21
N PRO A 134 1.57 -0.74 -5.75
CA PRO A 134 0.63 -1.19 -6.78
C PRO A 134 1.36 -1.43 -8.09
N VAL A 135 0.97 -2.50 -8.82
CA VAL A 135 1.62 -2.90 -10.07
C VAL A 135 0.65 -3.23 -11.20
N GLY A 136 -0.67 -3.16 -10.92
CA GLY A 136 -1.72 -3.61 -11.85
C GLY A 136 -2.09 -2.60 -12.93
N GLY A 137 -1.51 -1.40 -12.95
CA GLY A 137 -1.85 -0.38 -13.96
C GLY A 137 -3.32 0.01 -13.95
N ASN A 138 -3.82 0.54 -15.09
CA ASN A 138 -5.17 1.03 -15.34
C ASN A 138 -5.66 2.12 -14.37
N TYR A 139 -5.70 1.85 -13.07
CA TYR A 139 -6.10 2.80 -12.03
C TYR A 139 -4.90 3.41 -11.29
N THR A 140 -3.76 2.75 -11.30
CA THR A 140 -2.54 3.09 -10.57
C THR A 140 -1.35 3.18 -11.53
N ILE A 141 -0.15 3.35 -10.99
CA ILE A 141 1.08 3.13 -11.77
C ILE A 141 1.10 1.69 -12.32
N ASN A 142 1.71 1.53 -13.49
CA ASN A 142 1.90 0.23 -14.13
C ASN A 142 3.23 -0.43 -13.68
N ALA A 143 3.53 -1.62 -14.20
CA ALA A 143 4.71 -2.40 -13.84
C ALA A 143 6.05 -1.67 -14.13
N GLU A 144 6.13 -0.88 -15.22
CA GLU A 144 7.32 -0.11 -15.57
C GLU A 144 7.54 1.05 -14.59
N GLU A 145 6.50 1.80 -14.32
CA GLU A 145 6.52 2.90 -13.35
C GLU A 145 6.78 2.40 -11.93
N ALA A 146 6.22 1.25 -11.56
CA ALA A 146 6.50 0.60 -10.28
C ALA A 146 7.99 0.22 -10.16
N LYS A 147 8.62 -0.27 -11.23
CA LYS A 147 10.06 -0.52 -11.26
C LYS A 147 10.87 0.75 -11.03
N GLU A 148 10.46 1.90 -11.59
CA GLU A 148 11.13 3.17 -11.33
C GLU A 148 11.06 3.60 -9.86
N TYR A 149 9.93 3.36 -9.17
CA TYR A 149 9.83 3.57 -7.72
C TYR A 149 10.82 2.70 -6.96
N VAL A 150 10.92 1.40 -7.29
CA VAL A 150 11.89 0.47 -6.68
C VAL A 150 13.31 0.98 -6.87
N ASP A 151 13.68 1.40 -8.09
CA ASP A 151 15.04 1.89 -8.40
C ASP A 151 15.41 3.17 -7.65
N LYS A 152 14.45 4.06 -7.44
CA LYS A 152 14.68 5.33 -6.75
C LYS A 152 14.66 5.20 -5.23
N LEU A 153 13.81 4.35 -4.68
CA LEU A 153 13.67 4.16 -3.23
C LEU A 153 14.63 3.13 -2.67
N MET A 154 15.10 2.19 -3.50
CA MET A 154 16.02 1.10 -3.14
C MET A 154 15.63 0.38 -1.84
N PRO A 155 14.41 -0.13 -1.71
CA PRO A 155 13.96 -0.82 -0.51
C PRO A 155 14.67 -2.18 -0.34
N ASP A 156 14.74 -2.69 0.90
CA ASP A 156 15.27 -4.03 1.17
C ASP A 156 14.28 -5.12 0.72
N VAL A 157 12.98 -4.83 0.81
CA VAL A 157 11.89 -5.76 0.44
C VAL A 157 10.82 -5.02 -0.36
N VAL A 158 10.38 -5.62 -1.46
CA VAL A 158 9.26 -5.14 -2.29
C VAL A 158 8.12 -6.14 -2.22
N ILE A 159 6.93 -5.68 -1.87
CA ILE A 159 5.70 -6.47 -1.85
C ILE A 159 4.72 -5.83 -2.83
N PRO A 160 4.50 -6.44 -4.00
CA PRO A 160 3.53 -5.94 -4.97
C PRO A 160 2.10 -6.13 -4.45
N MET A 161 1.24 -5.19 -4.79
CA MET A 161 -0.18 -5.17 -4.46
C MET A 161 -1.00 -4.64 -5.64
N HIS A 162 -2.33 -4.61 -5.50
CA HIS A 162 -3.25 -4.06 -6.51
C HIS A 162 -2.99 -4.64 -7.90
N PHE A 163 -2.96 -5.98 -8.00
CA PHE A 163 -2.74 -6.72 -9.25
C PHE A 163 -3.80 -7.81 -9.44
N LYS A 164 -3.98 -8.24 -10.69
CA LYS A 164 -4.94 -9.28 -11.07
C LYS A 164 -4.53 -10.63 -10.51
N THR A 165 -5.45 -11.24 -9.76
CA THR A 165 -5.42 -12.65 -9.34
C THR A 165 -6.64 -13.37 -9.91
N GLU A 166 -6.75 -14.67 -9.69
CA GLU A 166 -7.93 -15.45 -10.09
C GLU A 166 -9.21 -14.94 -9.43
N ASP A 167 -9.12 -14.50 -8.16
CA ASP A 167 -10.26 -13.99 -7.40
C ASP A 167 -10.58 -12.52 -7.70
N CYS A 168 -9.62 -11.74 -8.19
CA CYS A 168 -9.80 -10.30 -8.41
C CYS A 168 -10.77 -10.01 -9.56
N SER A 169 -11.83 -9.25 -9.28
CA SER A 169 -12.84 -8.87 -10.28
C SER A 169 -12.47 -7.61 -11.09
N LEU A 170 -11.47 -6.85 -10.63
CA LEU A 170 -11.07 -5.60 -11.29
C LEU A 170 -10.39 -5.86 -12.63
N ASP A 171 -10.49 -4.89 -13.54
CA ASP A 171 -9.80 -4.88 -14.83
C ASP A 171 -8.42 -4.24 -14.69
N ILE A 172 -7.48 -5.02 -14.19
CA ILE A 172 -6.09 -4.64 -13.91
C ILE A 172 -5.13 -5.73 -14.38
N ASP A 173 -3.86 -5.38 -14.57
CA ASP A 173 -2.82 -6.30 -15.01
C ASP A 173 -2.36 -7.26 -13.90
N GLY A 174 -1.82 -8.40 -14.32
CA GLY A 174 -1.25 -9.40 -13.42
C GLY A 174 0.17 -9.03 -12.94
N LEU A 175 0.73 -9.92 -12.12
CA LEU A 175 2.03 -9.71 -11.47
C LEU A 175 3.23 -9.98 -12.39
N ASP A 176 3.06 -10.78 -13.45
CA ASP A 176 4.19 -11.36 -14.21
C ASP A 176 5.02 -10.30 -14.95
N ASP A 177 4.43 -9.22 -15.46
CA ASP A 177 5.19 -8.12 -16.10
C ASP A 177 6.11 -7.43 -15.09
N PHE A 178 5.61 -7.14 -13.91
CA PHE A 178 6.43 -6.53 -12.86
C PHE A 178 7.58 -7.45 -12.42
N LEU A 179 7.31 -8.73 -12.16
CA LEU A 179 8.35 -9.68 -11.79
C LEU A 179 9.40 -9.85 -12.90
N GLY A 180 8.98 -9.86 -14.17
CA GLY A 180 9.89 -9.93 -15.30
C GLY A 180 10.89 -8.76 -15.38
N ARG A 181 10.51 -7.59 -14.87
CA ARG A 181 11.38 -6.40 -14.81
C ARG A 181 12.40 -6.45 -13.67
N LEU A 182 12.20 -7.31 -12.67
CA LEU A 182 13.08 -7.46 -11.50
C LEU A 182 14.10 -8.61 -11.63
N VAL A 183 14.02 -9.46 -12.64
CA VAL A 183 14.69 -10.77 -12.78
C VAL A 183 16.21 -10.76 -12.64
N ASN A 184 16.89 -9.63 -12.73
CA ASN A 184 18.35 -9.57 -12.56
C ASN A 184 18.82 -8.95 -11.24
N GLU A 185 17.91 -8.54 -10.36
CA GLU A 185 18.23 -7.69 -9.21
C GLU A 185 17.75 -8.26 -7.88
N ILE A 186 16.77 -9.17 -7.85
CA ILE A 186 16.08 -9.59 -6.62
C ILE A 186 15.77 -11.08 -6.64
N MET A 187 15.94 -11.74 -5.50
CA MET A 187 15.42 -13.09 -5.28
C MET A 187 13.90 -12.99 -5.10
N VAL A 188 13.14 -13.56 -6.04
CA VAL A 188 11.67 -13.60 -5.95
C VAL A 188 11.26 -14.84 -5.16
N GLU A 189 10.73 -14.66 -3.96
CA GLU A 189 10.06 -15.70 -3.20
C GLU A 189 8.55 -15.59 -3.40
N ARG A 190 7.93 -16.65 -3.88
CA ARG A 190 6.47 -16.82 -3.81
C ARG A 190 6.16 -17.57 -2.52
N LEU A 191 5.55 -16.88 -1.58
CA LEU A 191 5.05 -17.45 -0.34
C LEU A 191 3.67 -18.11 -0.55
#